data_b616c7d324b14a22af1e08144e31ad4d
#
_entry.id   b616c7d324b14a22af1e08144e31ad4d
#
_cell.length_a   1.000
_cell.length_b   1.000
_cell.length_c   1.000
_cell.angle_alpha   90.00
_cell.angle_beta   90.00
_cell.angle_gamma   90.00
#
_symmetry.space_group_name_H-M   'P 1'
#
loop_
_entity.id
_entity.type
_entity.pdbx_description
1 polymer ?
#
loop_
_entity_poly.entity_id
_entity_poly.type
_entity_poly.pdbx_seq_one_letter_code
_entity_poly.pdbx_strand_id
1 'polypeptide(L)'
;MHQYRARNGATRQDRLCELDRQFLEGADPPQHVKLRYADMPVFLEVAQVIAGYQLQSALSGNFTLGNFTSSFIDRLAATGGATAASTYTDRPTVVYQPLTGVDFLKRLMTPIPPSSVLFMLQSGYFADRILPIMLDAINGLNNESNRLRRPADPKFTRLVELMREGQLAGAIQIRIERPKDGGESSALIFGPSKDPELAAKGRELKSILGIKPELRELRVNYGGYSGKDDEIDMMTRSMLQIMLEFAAIVQVPEADVAQGKAGPGLVDTQGAGALNGPPLRVLVTDTPPQDAYVAAQYDRRWFWIADTDIQSKYTFGIIMLLFSIADTGVTGSAPVVTIPANQ
;
A
#
# COMPACT_ATOMS: atom_id res chain seq x y z
N MET A 1 -40.08 -12.23 26.39
CA MET A 1 -39.08 -13.26 26.06
C MET A 1 -38.64 -13.09 24.61
N HIS A 2 -38.06 -11.96 24.20
CA HIS A 2 -37.44 -11.74 22.89
C HIS A 2 -36.73 -10.39 22.89
N GLN A 3 -35.52 -10.34 23.46
CA GLN A 3 -34.55 -9.21 23.23
C GLN A 3 -33.22 -9.48 23.91
N TYR A 4 -32.62 -10.65 23.62
CA TYR A 4 -31.24 -10.94 24.05
C TYR A 4 -30.53 -11.79 22.99
N ARG A 5 -30.45 -11.26 21.78
CA ARG A 5 -29.66 -11.93 20.73
C ARG A 5 -29.21 -10.91 19.68
N ALA A 6 -28.20 -10.13 19.99
CA ALA A 6 -27.34 -9.46 19.00
C ALA A 6 -26.27 -8.58 19.69
N ARG A 7 -25.30 -9.17 20.34
CA ARG A 7 -24.07 -8.44 20.75
C ARG A 7 -22.93 -9.36 21.13
N ASN A 8 -22.62 -10.40 20.38
CA ASN A 8 -21.36 -11.14 20.52
C ASN A 8 -21.14 -12.00 19.27
N GLY A 9 -20.84 -11.41 18.14
CA GLY A 9 -20.65 -12.12 16.88
C GLY A 9 -19.55 -11.58 15.98
N ALA A 10 -18.76 -10.63 16.45
CA ALA A 10 -17.57 -10.24 15.69
C ALA A 10 -16.55 -11.38 15.76
N THR A 11 -16.31 -12.02 14.63
CA THR A 11 -15.32 -13.09 14.51
C THR A 11 -13.91 -12.50 14.72
N ARG A 12 -12.93 -13.37 15.03
CA ARG A 12 -11.53 -12.96 15.15
C ARG A 12 -11.04 -12.28 13.87
N GLN A 13 -11.63 -12.63 12.74
CA GLN A 13 -11.34 -12.06 11.42
C GLN A 13 -11.92 -10.66 11.27
N ASP A 14 -13.14 -10.40 11.78
CA ASP A 14 -13.74 -9.07 11.78
C ASP A 14 -12.94 -8.11 12.67
N ARG A 15 -12.40 -8.58 13.78
CA ARG A 15 -11.53 -7.80 14.68
C ARG A 15 -10.15 -7.51 14.08
N LEU A 16 -9.60 -8.41 13.30
CA LEU A 16 -8.34 -8.16 12.56
C LEU A 16 -8.57 -7.13 11.45
N CYS A 17 -9.68 -7.24 10.71
CA CYS A 17 -10.05 -6.22 9.72
C CYS A 17 -10.37 -4.86 10.36
N GLU A 18 -10.96 -4.83 11.55
CA GLU A 18 -11.20 -3.61 12.32
C GLU A 18 -9.88 -3.00 12.84
N LEU A 19 -8.95 -3.84 13.30
CA LEU A 19 -7.60 -3.41 13.68
C LEU A 19 -6.81 -2.90 12.48
N ASP A 20 -6.89 -3.57 11.33
CA ASP A 20 -6.28 -3.09 10.09
C ASP A 20 -6.91 -1.77 9.62
N ARG A 21 -8.23 -1.61 9.78
CA ARG A 21 -8.93 -0.36 9.48
C ARG A 21 -8.55 0.74 10.47
N GLN A 22 -8.52 0.48 11.79
CA GLN A 22 -8.05 1.42 12.80
C GLN A 22 -6.56 1.73 12.65
N PHE A 23 -5.77 0.79 12.13
CA PHE A 23 -4.37 0.98 11.78
C PHE A 23 -4.21 1.95 10.61
N LEU A 24 -5.12 1.92 9.63
CA LEU A 24 -5.17 2.86 8.51
C LEU A 24 -5.81 4.20 8.89
N GLU A 25 -6.76 4.20 9.85
CA GLU A 25 -7.47 5.41 10.32
C GLU A 25 -6.72 6.19 11.40
N GLY A 26 -5.90 5.53 12.23
CA GLY A 26 -5.08 6.14 13.29
C GLY A 26 -3.62 6.39 12.91
N ALA A 27 -3.19 5.91 11.75
CA ALA A 27 -1.86 6.13 11.25
C ALA A 27 -1.70 7.57 10.73
N ASP A 28 -0.50 8.10 10.88
CA ASP A 28 0.00 9.33 10.27
C ASP A 28 -0.60 9.56 8.87
N PRO A 29 -0.98 10.79 8.51
CA PRO A 29 -1.58 11.09 7.22
C PRO A 29 -0.75 10.48 6.09
N PRO A 30 -1.39 9.97 5.01
CA PRO A 30 -0.67 9.33 3.92
C PRO A 30 0.53 10.17 3.50
N GLN A 31 1.70 9.56 3.43
CA GLN A 31 2.96 10.29 3.25
C GLN A 31 2.97 11.13 1.97
N HIS A 32 2.22 10.72 0.94
CA HIS A 32 2.04 11.50 -0.28
C HIS A 32 1.23 12.79 -0.07
N VAL A 33 0.33 12.85 0.94
CA VAL A 33 -0.37 14.09 1.32
C VAL A 33 0.62 15.06 1.95
N LYS A 34 1.46 14.61 2.89
CA LYS A 34 2.53 15.43 3.46
C LYS A 34 3.46 15.99 2.38
N LEU A 35 3.91 15.14 1.47
CA LEU A 35 4.75 15.56 0.33
C LEU A 35 4.05 16.58 -0.57
N ARG A 36 2.72 16.51 -0.70
CA ARG A 36 1.93 17.48 -1.47
C ARG A 36 1.98 18.88 -0.88
N TYR A 37 2.06 18.96 0.45
CA TYR A 37 2.22 20.20 1.21
C TYR A 37 3.70 20.57 1.47
N ALA A 38 4.64 19.88 0.82
CA ALA A 38 6.08 20.03 1.03
C ALA A 38 6.54 19.72 2.46
N ASP A 39 5.74 19.01 3.23
CA ASP A 39 6.12 18.54 4.55
C ASP A 39 6.95 17.25 4.47
N MET A 40 7.86 17.11 5.43
CA MET A 40 8.70 15.92 5.49
C MET A 40 7.86 14.66 5.81
N PRO A 41 7.93 13.63 4.98
CA PRO A 41 7.27 12.37 5.28
C PRO A 41 7.93 11.70 6.49
N VAL A 42 7.11 11.19 7.40
CA VAL A 42 7.56 10.39 8.55
C VAL A 42 7.04 8.98 8.36
N PHE A 43 7.93 8.01 8.36
CA PHE A 43 7.57 6.61 8.23
C PHE A 43 7.63 5.94 9.59
N LEU A 44 6.59 5.20 9.93
CA LEU A 44 6.49 4.48 11.19
C LEU A 44 6.41 2.99 10.90
N GLU A 45 7.22 2.21 11.60
CA GLU A 45 7.13 0.76 11.62
C GLU A 45 6.46 0.31 12.91
N VAL A 46 5.64 -0.73 12.84
CA VAL A 46 5.10 -1.38 14.03
C VAL A 46 6.18 -2.29 14.59
N ALA A 47 6.89 -1.79 15.58
CA ALA A 47 7.95 -2.53 16.23
C ALA A 47 7.41 -3.68 17.08
N GLN A 48 6.26 -3.47 17.75
CA GLN A 48 5.68 -4.47 18.64
C GLN A 48 4.19 -4.23 18.87
N VAL A 49 3.43 -5.32 18.91
CA VAL A 49 2.04 -5.32 19.40
C VAL A 49 2.01 -6.07 20.73
N ILE A 50 1.78 -5.35 21.83
CA ILE A 50 1.67 -5.94 23.16
C ILE A 50 0.18 -6.19 23.42
N ALA A 51 -0.23 -7.44 23.43
CA ALA A 51 -1.58 -7.83 23.79
C ALA A 51 -1.73 -7.79 25.33
N GLY A 52 -2.41 -6.78 25.83
CA GLY A 52 -2.75 -6.67 27.26
C GLY A 52 -4.12 -7.27 27.54
N TYR A 53 -4.15 -8.50 28.01
CA TYR A 53 -5.41 -9.13 28.46
C TYR A 53 -5.55 -8.92 29.97
N GLN A 54 -6.65 -8.30 30.40
CA GLN A 54 -6.98 -8.19 31.81
C GLN A 54 -8.34 -8.80 32.06
N LEU A 55 -8.35 -9.91 32.81
CA LEU A 55 -9.57 -10.54 33.29
C LEU A 55 -9.77 -10.14 34.77
N GLN A 56 -10.76 -9.29 35.02
CA GLN A 56 -11.17 -8.98 36.39
C GLN A 56 -12.43 -9.75 36.75
N SER A 57 -12.31 -10.65 37.71
CA SER A 57 -13.45 -11.39 38.26
C SER A 57 -13.72 -10.85 39.66
N ALA A 58 -14.88 -10.24 39.89
CA ALA A 58 -15.34 -9.80 41.18
C ALA A 58 -16.52 -10.66 41.65
N LEU A 59 -16.33 -11.34 42.74
CA LEU A 59 -17.41 -12.06 43.45
C LEU A 59 -17.80 -11.26 44.69
N SER A 60 -18.98 -10.71 44.70
CA SER A 60 -19.53 -10.03 45.89
C SER A 60 -20.74 -10.77 46.40
N GLY A 61 -20.66 -11.22 47.62
CA GLY A 61 -21.78 -11.82 48.34
C GLY A 61 -22.22 -10.93 49.52
N ASN A 62 -23.46 -10.48 49.52
CA ASN A 62 -24.05 -9.78 50.63
C ASN A 62 -24.92 -10.75 51.45
N PHE A 63 -24.50 -11.01 52.66
CA PHE A 63 -25.33 -11.72 53.65
C PHE A 63 -25.87 -10.68 54.66
N THR A 64 -27.14 -10.43 54.60
CA THR A 64 -27.81 -9.62 55.62
C THR A 64 -28.37 -10.54 56.71
N LEU A 65 -27.73 -10.58 57.89
CA LEU A 65 -28.30 -11.21 59.07
C LEU A 65 -29.27 -10.21 59.68
N GLY A 66 -30.56 -10.52 59.58
CA GLY A 66 -31.59 -9.74 60.25
C GLY A 66 -31.44 -9.83 61.76
N ASN A 67 -31.58 -8.66 62.46
CA ASN A 67 -31.60 -8.56 63.91
C ASN A 67 -32.67 -9.47 64.50
N PHE A 68 -32.25 -10.36 65.37
CA PHE A 68 -33.14 -11.18 66.19
C PHE A 68 -33.77 -10.32 67.30
N THR A 69 -34.98 -9.80 67.09
CA THR A 69 -35.87 -9.44 68.16
C THR A 69 -36.98 -10.47 68.22
N SER A 70 -37.09 -11.04 69.43
CA SER A 70 -37.99 -12.12 69.78
C SER A 70 -39.43 -11.80 69.53
N SER A 71 -40.05 -12.41 68.53
CA SER A 71 -41.44 -12.78 68.50
C SER A 71 -41.68 -13.90 67.56
N PHE A 72 -42.29 -14.93 68.05
CA PHE A 72 -42.56 -16.23 67.48
C PHE A 72 -43.10 -16.19 66.02
N ILE A 73 -42.49 -17.05 65.27
CA ILE A 73 -43.06 -17.63 64.03
C ILE A 73 -43.43 -16.64 62.92
N ASP A 74 -42.53 -16.37 62.03
CA ASP A 74 -42.73 -16.58 60.59
C ASP A 74 -41.45 -16.34 59.77
N ARG A 75 -41.14 -17.37 59.00
CA ARG A 75 -40.28 -17.33 57.80
C ARG A 75 -38.90 -16.76 57.95
N LEU A 76 -37.99 -17.70 58.07
CA LEU A 76 -36.58 -17.52 57.72
C LEU A 76 -36.47 -17.22 56.23
N ALA A 77 -36.55 -15.98 55.82
CA ALA A 77 -36.22 -15.52 54.49
C ALA A 77 -34.77 -15.01 54.50
N ALA A 78 -33.83 -15.94 54.37
CA ALA A 78 -32.46 -15.59 54.04
C ALA A 78 -32.39 -15.17 52.58
N THR A 79 -32.37 -13.88 52.30
CA THR A 79 -32.12 -13.36 50.96
C THR A 79 -30.61 -13.20 50.79
N GLY A 80 -29.96 -14.24 50.33
CA GLY A 80 -28.57 -14.18 49.88
C GLY A 80 -28.51 -13.87 48.37
N GLY A 81 -28.05 -12.70 48.03
CA GLY A 81 -27.74 -12.34 46.67
C GLY A 81 -26.24 -12.53 46.41
N ALA A 82 -25.88 -13.46 45.52
CA ALA A 82 -24.51 -13.56 45.00
C ALA A 82 -24.48 -12.97 43.59
N THR A 83 -23.70 -11.93 43.40
CA THR A 83 -23.48 -11.32 42.07
C THR A 83 -22.06 -11.65 41.64
N ALA A 84 -21.92 -12.36 40.52
CA ALA A 84 -20.65 -12.59 39.88
C ALA A 84 -20.56 -11.67 38.66
N ALA A 85 -19.62 -10.78 38.63
CA ALA A 85 -19.30 -9.94 37.48
C ALA A 85 -17.91 -10.30 36.97
N SER A 86 -17.83 -10.60 35.69
CA SER A 86 -16.58 -10.82 34.97
C SER A 86 -16.45 -9.75 33.89
N THR A 87 -15.43 -8.95 33.98
CA THR A 87 -15.11 -7.93 32.99
C THR A 87 -13.85 -8.33 32.25
N TYR A 88 -13.98 -8.59 30.96
CA TYR A 88 -12.86 -8.82 30.06
C TYR A 88 -12.51 -7.51 29.37
N THR A 89 -11.27 -7.03 29.56
CA THR A 89 -10.76 -5.83 28.91
C THR A 89 -9.58 -6.22 28.04
N ASP A 90 -9.72 -6.01 26.73
CA ASP A 90 -8.65 -6.18 25.75
C ASP A 90 -8.15 -4.77 25.36
N ARG A 91 -6.88 -4.50 25.66
CA ARG A 91 -6.23 -3.22 25.32
C ARG A 91 -4.88 -3.51 24.69
N PRO A 92 -4.84 -3.81 23.39
CA PRO A 92 -3.57 -3.96 22.70
C PRO A 92 -2.83 -2.62 22.69
N THR A 93 -1.55 -2.65 23.07
CA THR A 93 -0.64 -1.52 22.95
C THR A 93 0.21 -1.72 21.71
N VAL A 94 0.10 -0.82 20.74
CA VAL A 94 0.93 -0.84 19.54
C VAL A 94 2.10 0.12 19.75
N VAL A 95 3.32 -0.40 19.62
CA VAL A 95 4.55 0.39 19.71
C VAL A 95 5.03 0.69 18.31
N TYR A 96 5.08 1.98 17.97
CA TYR A 96 5.59 2.46 16.71
C TYR A 96 7.05 2.87 16.86
N GLN A 97 7.88 2.50 15.88
CA GLN A 97 9.25 2.96 15.76
C GLN A 97 9.39 3.80 14.49
N PRO A 98 9.88 5.05 14.58
CA PRO A 98 10.12 5.85 13.39
C PRO A 98 11.26 5.24 12.56
N LEU A 99 10.99 5.04 11.28
CA LEU A 99 12.00 4.65 10.31
C LEU A 99 12.80 5.91 9.94
N THR A 100 13.99 6.03 10.51
CA THR A 100 14.88 7.18 10.32
C THR A 100 16.30 6.70 10.06
N GLY A 101 17.13 7.63 9.58
CA GLY A 101 18.55 7.34 9.37
C GLY A 101 18.94 7.23 7.90
N VAL A 102 20.26 7.22 7.68
CA VAL A 102 20.86 7.26 6.35
C VAL A 102 20.52 6.01 5.53
N ASP A 103 20.46 4.85 6.16
CA ASP A 103 20.18 3.59 5.46
C ASP A 103 18.73 3.51 4.98
N PHE A 104 17.78 4.00 5.77
CA PHE A 104 16.39 4.11 5.34
C PHE A 104 16.23 5.09 4.17
N LEU A 105 16.83 6.29 4.27
CA LEU A 105 16.80 7.26 3.18
C LEU A 105 17.44 6.74 1.90
N LYS A 106 18.58 6.05 2.02
CA LYS A 106 19.21 5.40 0.86
C LYS A 106 18.27 4.41 0.18
N ARG A 107 17.56 3.58 0.94
CA ARG A 107 16.59 2.62 0.38
C ARG A 107 15.46 3.32 -0.34
N LEU A 108 14.87 4.36 0.26
CA LEU A 108 13.83 5.15 -0.39
C LEU A 108 14.29 5.79 -1.70
N MET A 109 15.55 6.21 -1.77
CA MET A 109 16.14 6.88 -2.94
C MET A 109 16.74 5.91 -3.95
N THR A 110 16.97 4.66 -3.57
CA THR A 110 17.51 3.65 -4.49
C THR A 110 16.44 3.25 -5.50
N PRO A 111 16.74 3.30 -6.80
CA PRO A 111 15.82 2.82 -7.82
C PRO A 111 15.46 1.35 -7.61
N ILE A 112 14.21 1.00 -7.85
CA ILE A 112 13.73 -0.38 -7.76
C ILE A 112 14.41 -1.20 -8.86
N PRO A 113 15.02 -2.36 -8.55
CA PRO A 113 15.68 -3.17 -9.56
C PRO A 113 14.74 -3.60 -10.69
N PRO A 114 15.17 -3.65 -11.96
CA PRO A 114 14.37 -4.15 -13.08
C PRO A 114 13.82 -5.56 -12.84
N SER A 115 14.56 -6.41 -12.15
CA SER A 115 14.11 -7.74 -11.75
C SER A 115 12.85 -7.71 -10.88
N SER A 116 12.71 -6.72 -9.99
CA SER A 116 11.49 -6.53 -9.18
C SER A 116 10.30 -6.12 -10.05
N VAL A 117 10.50 -5.26 -11.06
CA VAL A 117 9.47 -4.92 -12.05
C VAL A 117 9.02 -6.17 -12.78
N LEU A 118 9.96 -6.95 -13.31
CA LEU A 118 9.68 -8.19 -14.02
C LEU A 118 9.03 -9.25 -13.12
N PHE A 119 9.45 -9.34 -11.86
CA PHE A 119 8.84 -10.24 -10.88
C PHE A 119 7.35 -9.90 -10.66
N MET A 120 6.99 -8.62 -10.56
CA MET A 120 5.59 -8.22 -10.46
C MET A 120 4.78 -8.60 -11.69
N LEU A 121 5.35 -8.40 -12.89
CA LEU A 121 4.71 -8.82 -14.13
C LEU A 121 4.51 -10.35 -14.19
N GLN A 122 5.50 -11.13 -13.70
CA GLN A 122 5.41 -12.59 -13.61
C GLN A 122 4.39 -13.05 -12.57
N SER A 123 4.20 -12.28 -11.50
CA SER A 123 3.24 -12.58 -10.42
C SER A 123 1.78 -12.29 -10.83
N GLY A 124 1.53 -11.88 -12.07
CA GLY A 124 0.17 -11.68 -12.61
C GLY A 124 -0.29 -10.23 -12.64
N TYR A 125 0.54 -9.28 -12.27
CA TYR A 125 0.24 -7.87 -12.48
C TYR A 125 0.41 -7.49 -13.96
N PHE A 126 -0.55 -6.76 -14.51
CA PHE A 126 -0.50 -6.37 -15.92
C PHE A 126 0.47 -5.21 -16.16
N ALA A 127 1.12 -5.24 -17.33
CA ALA A 127 2.11 -4.25 -17.74
C ALA A 127 1.55 -2.81 -17.73
N ASP A 128 0.30 -2.63 -18.16
CA ASP A 128 -0.38 -1.33 -18.19
C ASP A 128 -0.64 -0.74 -16.78
N ARG A 129 -0.53 -1.53 -15.73
CA ARG A 129 -0.69 -1.09 -14.35
C ARG A 129 0.65 -0.84 -13.66
N ILE A 130 1.64 -1.68 -13.95
CA ILE A 130 2.94 -1.67 -13.24
C ILE A 130 3.94 -0.72 -13.90
N LEU A 131 4.09 -0.78 -15.23
CA LEU A 131 5.13 -0.02 -15.89
C LEU A 131 4.96 1.49 -15.76
N PRO A 132 3.74 2.08 -15.86
CA PRO A 132 3.54 3.50 -15.64
C PRO A 132 3.89 3.97 -14.22
N ILE A 133 3.77 3.10 -13.23
CA ILE A 133 4.12 3.42 -11.84
C ILE A 133 5.64 3.33 -11.63
N MET A 134 6.26 2.24 -12.08
CA MET A 134 7.62 1.87 -11.71
C MET A 134 8.70 2.40 -12.64
N LEU A 135 8.39 2.72 -13.90
CA LEU A 135 9.37 3.18 -14.88
C LEU A 135 9.33 4.70 -15.08
N ASP A 136 10.50 5.31 -15.21
CA ASP A 136 10.65 6.68 -15.73
C ASP A 136 10.91 6.67 -17.25
N ALA A 137 11.64 5.67 -17.73
CA ALA A 137 11.88 5.46 -19.16
C ALA A 137 12.25 3.99 -19.49
N ILE A 138 12.10 3.59 -20.74
CA ILE A 138 12.55 2.32 -21.30
C ILE A 138 13.12 2.56 -22.71
N ASN A 139 14.33 2.12 -22.97
CA ASN A 139 15.05 2.34 -24.24
C ASN A 139 14.92 3.79 -24.76
N GLY A 140 15.05 4.78 -23.88
CA GLY A 140 14.93 6.20 -24.22
C GLY A 140 13.51 6.72 -24.40
N LEU A 141 12.49 5.88 -24.35
CA LEU A 141 11.08 6.29 -24.37
C LEU A 141 10.65 6.72 -22.98
N ASN A 142 10.31 7.98 -22.81
CA ASN A 142 9.94 8.56 -21.54
C ASN A 142 8.49 8.22 -21.16
N ASN A 143 8.31 7.87 -19.91
CA ASN A 143 6.99 7.77 -19.28
C ASN A 143 6.47 9.16 -18.87
N GLU A 144 5.19 9.22 -18.55
CA GLU A 144 4.59 10.39 -17.90
C GLU A 144 5.27 10.70 -16.56
N SER A 145 5.47 11.99 -16.30
CA SER A 145 5.89 12.45 -14.99
C SER A 145 5.01 13.62 -14.55
N ASN A 146 4.17 13.35 -13.58
CA ASN A 146 3.28 14.35 -12.99
C ASN A 146 4.07 15.47 -12.31
N ARG A 147 5.13 15.09 -11.62
CA ARG A 147 6.03 16.02 -10.95
C ARG A 147 6.70 16.99 -11.93
N LEU A 148 7.14 16.50 -13.08
CA LEU A 148 7.81 17.29 -14.11
C LEU A 148 6.82 17.89 -15.13
N ARG A 149 5.53 17.59 -15.02
CA ARG A 149 4.49 17.97 -16.00
C ARG A 149 4.87 17.53 -17.43
N ARG A 150 5.50 16.37 -17.54
CA ARG A 150 5.91 15.78 -18.81
C ARG A 150 4.91 14.70 -19.21
N PRO A 151 4.28 14.79 -20.39
CA PRO A 151 3.43 13.72 -20.88
C PRO A 151 4.27 12.50 -21.24
N ALA A 152 3.64 11.32 -21.28
CA ALA A 152 4.27 10.12 -21.77
C ALA A 152 4.57 10.23 -23.28
N ASP A 153 5.68 9.63 -23.72
CA ASP A 153 5.93 9.42 -25.14
C ASP A 153 4.81 8.52 -25.71
N PRO A 154 4.17 8.89 -26.84
CA PRO A 154 3.15 8.03 -27.45
C PRO A 154 3.64 6.60 -27.73
N LYS A 155 4.93 6.44 -28.04
CA LYS A 155 5.54 5.11 -28.22
C LYS A 155 5.65 4.34 -26.90
N PHE A 156 5.87 5.02 -25.78
CA PHE A 156 5.85 4.39 -24.46
C PHE A 156 4.45 3.85 -24.13
N THR A 157 3.42 4.64 -24.36
CA THR A 157 2.03 4.21 -24.15
C THR A 157 1.70 2.98 -25.00
N ARG A 158 2.05 3.03 -26.28
CA ARG A 158 1.84 1.91 -27.20
C ARG A 158 2.62 0.66 -26.81
N LEU A 159 3.86 0.83 -26.35
CA LEU A 159 4.68 -0.26 -25.82
C LEU A 159 3.99 -0.98 -24.66
N VAL A 160 3.47 -0.21 -23.72
CA VAL A 160 2.79 -0.75 -22.52
C VAL A 160 1.54 -1.55 -22.91
N GLU A 161 0.76 -1.06 -23.88
CA GLU A 161 -0.39 -1.78 -24.42
C GLU A 161 0.02 -3.11 -25.05
N LEU A 162 1.04 -3.10 -25.90
CA LEU A 162 1.56 -4.30 -26.56
C LEU A 162 2.11 -5.31 -25.56
N MET A 163 2.77 -4.85 -24.50
CA MET A 163 3.24 -5.73 -23.42
C MET A 163 2.08 -6.39 -22.70
N ARG A 164 1.01 -5.65 -22.40
CA ARG A 164 -0.20 -6.22 -21.80
C ARG A 164 -0.84 -7.27 -22.69
N GLU A 165 -1.00 -6.97 -23.99
CA GLU A 165 -1.57 -7.91 -24.95
C GLU A 165 -0.71 -9.18 -25.06
N GLY A 166 0.61 -9.02 -25.07
CA GLY A 166 1.57 -10.13 -25.06
C GLY A 166 1.50 -10.99 -23.80
N GLN A 167 1.27 -10.37 -22.62
CA GLN A 167 1.04 -11.10 -21.38
C GLN A 167 -0.25 -11.92 -21.43
N LEU A 168 -1.36 -11.31 -21.86
CA LEU A 168 -2.66 -12.00 -21.98
C LEU A 168 -2.60 -13.18 -22.95
N ALA A 169 -1.80 -13.07 -24.00
CA ALA A 169 -1.60 -14.14 -24.97
C ALA A 169 -0.54 -15.18 -24.55
N GLY A 170 0.13 -14.99 -23.40
CA GLY A 170 1.23 -15.86 -22.98
C GLY A 170 2.47 -15.82 -23.88
N ALA A 171 2.58 -14.79 -24.74
CA ALA A 171 3.67 -14.61 -25.68
C ALA A 171 4.91 -13.97 -25.06
N ILE A 172 4.77 -13.35 -23.90
CA ILE A 172 5.86 -12.74 -23.14
C ILE A 172 6.12 -13.60 -21.91
N GLN A 173 7.37 -14.05 -21.76
CA GLN A 173 7.86 -14.78 -20.62
C GLN A 173 9.01 -14.03 -19.96
N ILE A 174 9.23 -14.26 -18.69
CA ILE A 174 10.25 -13.59 -17.90
C ILE A 174 11.16 -14.65 -17.31
N ARG A 175 12.48 -14.41 -17.39
CA ARG A 175 13.50 -15.21 -16.72
C ARG A 175 14.27 -14.31 -15.76
N ILE A 176 14.36 -14.71 -14.51
CA ILE A 176 15.19 -14.07 -13.49
C ILE A 176 16.17 -15.11 -13.00
N GLU A 177 17.46 -14.83 -13.18
CA GLU A 177 18.54 -15.71 -12.76
C GLU A 177 19.37 -15.01 -11.68
N ARG A 178 19.76 -15.77 -10.66
CA ARG A 178 20.67 -15.32 -9.61
C ARG A 178 22.00 -16.09 -9.74
N PRO A 179 22.95 -15.57 -10.48
CA PRO A 179 24.26 -16.20 -10.60
C PRO A 179 24.94 -16.35 -9.23
N LYS A 180 25.77 -17.42 -9.09
CA LYS A 180 26.48 -17.70 -7.84
C LYS A 180 27.48 -16.61 -7.46
N ASP A 181 27.92 -15.82 -8.41
CA ASP A 181 28.94 -14.76 -8.25
C ASP A 181 28.37 -13.42 -7.74
N GLY A 182 27.11 -13.42 -7.31
CA GLY A 182 26.43 -12.24 -6.81
C GLY A 182 26.02 -11.29 -7.96
N GLY A 183 24.78 -11.05 -8.08
CA GLY A 183 24.15 -10.24 -9.12
C GLY A 183 22.83 -10.86 -9.52
N GLU A 184 21.95 -10.03 -10.04
CA GLU A 184 20.66 -10.49 -10.55
C GLU A 184 20.63 -10.20 -12.04
N SER A 185 20.39 -11.22 -12.84
CA SER A 185 20.21 -11.10 -14.30
C SER A 185 18.78 -11.37 -14.62
N SER A 186 18.18 -10.50 -15.40
CA SER A 186 16.80 -10.64 -15.84
C SER A 186 16.67 -10.52 -17.33
N ALA A 187 15.79 -11.32 -17.91
CA ALA A 187 15.54 -11.34 -19.33
C ALA A 187 14.04 -11.41 -19.66
N LEU A 188 13.69 -10.72 -20.72
CA LEU A 188 12.38 -10.80 -21.35
C LEU A 188 12.46 -11.75 -22.56
N ILE A 189 11.57 -12.73 -22.60
CA ILE A 189 11.57 -13.77 -23.63
C ILE A 189 10.29 -13.66 -24.44
N PHE A 190 10.44 -13.56 -25.76
CA PHE A 190 9.33 -13.55 -26.70
C PHE A 190 9.10 -14.95 -27.24
N GLY A 191 8.01 -15.57 -26.85
CA GLY A 191 7.59 -16.88 -27.33
C GLY A 191 7.24 -16.86 -28.83
N PRO A 192 7.39 -18.00 -29.51
CA PRO A 192 6.92 -18.14 -30.90
C PRO A 192 5.38 -18.09 -30.91
N SER A 193 4.81 -17.25 -31.77
CA SER A 193 3.36 -17.24 -31.96
C SER A 193 3.00 -17.84 -33.33
N LYS A 194 2.00 -18.72 -33.32
CA LYS A 194 1.37 -19.22 -34.54
C LYS A 194 0.31 -18.27 -35.09
N ASP A 195 -0.15 -17.34 -34.23
CA ASP A 195 -1.09 -16.29 -34.60
C ASP A 195 -0.37 -15.16 -35.37
N PRO A 196 -0.72 -14.87 -36.61
CA PRO A 196 -0.10 -13.82 -37.43
C PRO A 196 -0.25 -12.42 -36.81
N GLU A 197 -1.40 -12.14 -36.17
CA GLU A 197 -1.67 -10.85 -35.53
C GLU A 197 -0.75 -10.65 -34.32
N LEU A 198 -0.67 -11.65 -33.45
CA LEU A 198 0.20 -11.61 -32.27
C LEU A 198 1.69 -11.53 -32.68
N ALA A 199 2.08 -12.22 -33.75
CA ALA A 199 3.42 -12.10 -34.28
C ALA A 199 3.72 -10.70 -34.85
N ALA A 200 2.73 -10.04 -35.46
CA ALA A 200 2.85 -8.65 -35.91
C ALA A 200 3.01 -7.68 -34.73
N LYS A 201 2.22 -7.83 -33.67
CA LYS A 201 2.33 -7.05 -32.41
C LYS A 201 3.69 -7.23 -31.75
N GLY A 202 4.22 -8.45 -31.74
CA GLY A 202 5.58 -8.72 -31.22
C GLY A 202 6.68 -8.03 -32.05
N ARG A 203 6.53 -7.94 -33.36
CA ARG A 203 7.45 -7.18 -34.22
C ARG A 203 7.33 -5.69 -34.01
N GLU A 204 6.11 -5.17 -33.87
CA GLU A 204 5.85 -3.76 -33.55
C GLU A 204 6.52 -3.38 -32.20
N LEU A 205 6.34 -4.19 -31.16
CA LEU A 205 6.95 -3.98 -29.85
C LEU A 205 8.47 -3.90 -29.94
N LYS A 206 9.12 -4.85 -30.65
CA LYS A 206 10.57 -4.82 -30.84
C LYS A 206 11.02 -3.60 -31.65
N SER A 207 10.26 -3.22 -32.68
CA SER A 207 10.54 -2.01 -33.46
C SER A 207 10.48 -0.74 -32.61
N ILE A 208 9.48 -0.63 -31.74
CA ILE A 208 9.36 0.50 -30.80
C ILE A 208 10.56 0.57 -29.86
N LEU A 209 11.01 -0.58 -29.37
CA LEU A 209 12.19 -0.68 -28.50
C LEU A 209 13.52 -0.50 -29.23
N GLY A 210 13.54 -0.48 -30.57
CA GLY A 210 14.78 -0.44 -31.38
C GLY A 210 15.56 -1.75 -31.35
N ILE A 211 14.90 -2.89 -31.16
CA ILE A 211 15.48 -4.22 -30.98
C ILE A 211 15.44 -5.01 -32.29
N LYS A 212 16.49 -5.81 -32.54
CA LYS A 212 16.54 -6.73 -33.65
C LYS A 212 15.35 -7.69 -33.67
N PRO A 213 14.62 -7.83 -34.79
CA PRO A 213 13.40 -8.64 -34.88
C PRO A 213 13.60 -10.13 -34.57
N GLU A 214 14.76 -10.68 -34.90
CA GLU A 214 15.12 -12.10 -34.76
C GLU A 214 15.40 -12.51 -33.29
N LEU A 215 15.76 -11.58 -32.44
CA LEU A 215 16.08 -11.87 -31.04
C LEU A 215 14.82 -12.27 -30.28
N ARG A 216 14.91 -13.37 -29.55
CA ARG A 216 13.83 -13.88 -28.73
C ARG A 216 14.03 -13.64 -27.25
N GLU A 217 15.26 -13.55 -26.82
CA GLU A 217 15.64 -13.31 -25.43
C GLU A 217 16.43 -12.00 -25.36
N LEU A 218 15.99 -11.11 -24.48
CA LEU A 218 16.56 -9.78 -24.31
C LEU A 218 16.92 -9.58 -22.85
N ARG A 219 18.17 -9.30 -22.59
CA ARG A 219 18.63 -8.94 -21.26
C ARG A 219 18.01 -7.60 -20.86
N VAL A 220 17.59 -7.50 -19.60
CA VAL A 220 17.04 -6.27 -19.05
C VAL A 220 18.03 -5.69 -18.05
N ASN A 221 18.50 -4.47 -18.32
CA ASN A 221 19.46 -3.76 -17.50
C ASN A 221 18.80 -2.54 -16.84
N TYR A 222 19.39 -2.10 -15.73
CA TYR A 222 19.09 -0.81 -15.14
C TYR A 222 19.97 0.27 -15.75
N GLY A 223 19.39 1.35 -16.23
CA GLY A 223 20.16 2.50 -16.70
C GLY A 223 19.48 3.30 -17.81
N GLY A 224 20.18 4.35 -18.24
CA GLY A 224 19.79 5.11 -19.42
C GLY A 224 20.03 4.31 -20.71
N TYR A 225 19.37 4.69 -21.78
CA TYR A 225 19.44 3.99 -23.06
C TYR A 225 20.88 3.93 -23.60
N SER A 226 21.38 2.71 -23.76
CA SER A 226 22.72 2.41 -24.27
C SER A 226 22.86 2.54 -25.79
N GLY A 227 21.72 2.55 -26.52
CA GLY A 227 21.69 2.52 -27.99
C GLY A 227 21.92 1.14 -28.59
N LYS A 228 22.01 0.09 -27.78
CA LYS A 228 22.12 -1.28 -28.27
C LYS A 228 20.80 -1.86 -28.71
N ASP A 229 20.85 -2.78 -29.65
CA ASP A 229 19.69 -3.40 -30.27
C ASP A 229 19.43 -4.84 -29.83
N ASP A 230 20.13 -5.30 -28.79
CA ASP A 230 20.08 -6.65 -28.21
C ASP A 230 19.76 -6.68 -26.70
N GLU A 231 19.51 -5.52 -26.11
CA GLU A 231 19.16 -5.41 -24.69
C GLU A 231 18.05 -4.38 -24.44
N ILE A 232 17.43 -4.45 -23.30
CA ILE A 232 16.42 -3.50 -22.84
C ILE A 232 17.01 -2.74 -21.64
N ASP A 233 17.04 -1.41 -21.75
CA ASP A 233 17.47 -0.53 -20.67
C ASP A 233 16.24 0.09 -19.98
N MET A 234 16.06 -0.19 -18.71
CA MET A 234 14.98 0.35 -17.90
C MET A 234 15.50 1.37 -16.89
N MET A 235 15.03 2.60 -16.97
CA MET A 235 15.14 3.59 -15.89
C MET A 235 13.95 3.42 -14.96
N THR A 236 14.15 2.71 -13.86
CA THR A 236 13.14 2.50 -12.85
C THR A 236 13.11 3.66 -11.86
N ARG A 237 11.95 3.91 -11.29
CA ARG A 237 11.76 4.89 -10.23
C ARG A 237 12.17 4.31 -8.87
N SER A 238 12.66 5.17 -7.99
CA SER A 238 12.79 4.84 -6.57
C SER A 238 11.43 4.98 -5.88
N MET A 239 11.31 4.42 -4.67
CA MET A 239 10.08 4.56 -3.90
C MET A 239 9.74 6.03 -3.61
N LEU A 240 10.74 6.84 -3.30
CA LEU A 240 10.56 8.29 -3.12
C LEU A 240 10.03 8.97 -4.39
N GLN A 241 10.57 8.62 -5.58
CA GLN A 241 10.07 9.17 -6.84
C GLN A 241 8.62 8.78 -7.09
N ILE A 242 8.24 7.53 -6.85
CA ILE A 242 6.85 7.05 -6.96
C ILE A 242 5.94 7.89 -6.06
N MET A 243 6.32 8.07 -4.79
CA MET A 243 5.55 8.90 -3.85
C MET A 243 5.39 10.34 -4.32
N LEU A 244 6.44 10.94 -4.88
CA LEU A 244 6.41 12.31 -5.41
C LEU A 244 5.49 12.42 -6.65
N GLU A 245 5.48 11.40 -7.53
CA GLU A 245 4.55 11.34 -8.66
C GLU A 245 3.09 11.31 -8.18
N PHE A 246 2.79 10.50 -7.14
CA PHE A 246 1.44 10.44 -6.57
C PHE A 246 1.09 11.68 -5.75
N ALA A 247 2.05 12.28 -5.04
CA ALA A 247 1.83 13.55 -4.35
C ALA A 247 1.39 14.66 -5.30
N ALA A 248 1.94 14.69 -6.51
CA ALA A 248 1.62 15.71 -7.50
C ALA A 248 0.14 15.69 -7.96
N ILE A 249 -0.54 14.54 -7.86
CA ILE A 249 -1.95 14.37 -8.26
C ILE A 249 -2.95 14.43 -7.11
N VAL A 250 -2.48 14.55 -5.85
CA VAL A 250 -3.37 14.72 -4.70
C VAL A 250 -4.14 16.03 -4.83
N GLN A 251 -5.46 15.95 -4.74
CA GLN A 251 -6.30 17.14 -4.73
C GLN A 251 -6.04 17.97 -3.47
N VAL A 252 -5.91 19.25 -3.63
CA VAL A 252 -5.80 20.22 -2.53
C VAL A 252 -6.77 21.37 -2.78
N PRO A 253 -7.31 22.00 -1.72
CA PRO A 253 -8.15 23.17 -1.86
C PRO A 253 -7.43 24.33 -2.55
N GLU A 254 -8.14 25.05 -3.39
CA GLU A 254 -7.60 26.23 -4.08
C GLU A 254 -7.09 27.30 -3.09
N ALA A 255 -7.75 27.41 -1.94
CA ALA A 255 -7.33 28.33 -0.87
C ALA A 255 -5.92 28.02 -0.35
N ASP A 256 -5.51 26.74 -0.28
CA ASP A 256 -4.18 26.36 0.19
C ASP A 256 -3.11 26.67 -0.87
N VAL A 257 -3.48 26.50 -2.14
CA VAL A 257 -2.61 26.91 -3.25
C VAL A 257 -2.43 28.43 -3.28
N ALA A 258 -3.53 29.19 -3.13
CA ALA A 258 -3.49 30.64 -3.08
C ALA A 258 -2.69 31.19 -1.90
N GLN A 259 -2.70 30.48 -0.76
CA GLN A 259 -1.91 30.82 0.43
C GLN A 259 -0.45 30.33 0.37
N GLY A 260 -0.06 29.64 -0.69
CA GLY A 260 1.28 29.08 -0.83
C GLY A 260 1.57 27.88 0.08
N LYS A 261 0.55 27.26 0.70
CA LYS A 261 0.69 26.06 1.55
C LYS A 261 0.96 24.80 0.74
N ALA A 262 0.37 24.72 -0.45
CA ALA A 262 0.60 23.63 -1.37
C ALA A 262 0.99 24.18 -2.74
N GLY A 263 1.83 23.46 -3.46
CA GLY A 263 2.15 23.81 -4.84
C GLY A 263 0.90 23.77 -5.75
N PRO A 264 0.89 24.45 -6.92
CA PRO A 264 -0.20 24.28 -7.87
C PRO A 264 -0.27 22.80 -8.29
N GLY A 265 -1.45 22.19 -8.15
CA GLY A 265 -1.72 20.82 -8.62
C GLY A 265 -1.53 20.71 -10.12
N LEU A 266 -1.54 19.50 -10.60
CA LEU A 266 -1.86 19.29 -11.99
C LEU A 266 -3.30 19.78 -12.14
N VAL A 267 -3.48 20.92 -12.81
CA VAL A 267 -4.78 21.30 -13.35
C VAL A 267 -5.21 20.08 -14.18
N ASP A 268 -6.46 19.63 -13.99
CA ASP A 268 -7.08 18.56 -14.75
C ASP A 268 -6.64 18.62 -16.22
N THR A 269 -5.51 18.05 -16.53
CA THR A 269 -5.17 17.74 -17.89
C THR A 269 -6.06 16.58 -18.24
N GLN A 270 -7.28 16.91 -18.62
CA GLN A 270 -8.16 15.98 -19.28
C GLN A 270 -7.38 15.35 -20.43
N GLY A 271 -6.94 14.19 -20.19
CA GLY A 271 -6.56 13.27 -21.21
C GLY A 271 -5.20 13.53 -21.82
N ALA A 272 -4.58 12.85 -22.22
CA ALA A 272 -3.66 12.34 -23.19
C ALA A 272 -2.77 11.31 -22.48
N GLY A 273 -3.27 10.13 -22.31
CA GLY A 273 -2.45 8.98 -21.97
C GLY A 273 -3.04 8.01 -20.93
N ALA A 274 -3.90 8.45 -20.06
CA ALA A 274 -4.56 7.52 -19.15
C ALA A 274 -5.72 6.83 -19.87
N LEU A 275 -5.58 5.58 -20.18
CA LEU A 275 -6.64 4.73 -20.77
C LEU A 275 -7.95 4.76 -19.98
N ASN A 276 -7.98 5.26 -18.72
CA ASN A 276 -9.15 5.32 -17.85
C ASN A 276 -9.05 6.37 -16.72
N GLY A 277 -8.47 7.56 -16.95
CA GLY A 277 -8.33 8.59 -15.92
C GLY A 277 -7.04 8.43 -15.04
N PRO A 278 -6.84 9.30 -14.03
CA PRO A 278 -5.64 9.26 -13.20
C PRO A 278 -5.54 7.91 -12.47
N PRO A 279 -4.32 7.36 -12.34
CA PRO A 279 -4.11 6.04 -11.73
C PRO A 279 -4.52 5.98 -10.26
N LEU A 280 -4.52 7.11 -9.58
CA LEU A 280 -4.92 7.26 -8.17
C LEU A 280 -5.66 8.59 -8.01
N ARG A 281 -6.83 8.55 -7.40
CA ARG A 281 -7.63 9.73 -7.05
C ARG A 281 -7.74 9.83 -5.54
N VAL A 282 -7.08 10.84 -4.96
CA VAL A 282 -7.21 11.19 -3.54
C VAL A 282 -8.07 12.44 -3.44
N LEU A 283 -9.24 12.28 -2.82
CA LEU A 283 -10.23 13.33 -2.62
C LEU A 283 -9.95 14.08 -1.32
N VAL A 284 -10.44 15.31 -1.21
CA VAL A 284 -10.33 16.14 -0.01
C VAL A 284 -11.72 16.64 0.44
N THR A 285 -11.99 16.54 1.75
CA THR A 285 -13.23 17.02 2.38
C THR A 285 -12.95 17.61 3.76
N ASP A 286 -13.81 18.54 4.21
CA ASP A 286 -13.71 19.12 5.55
C ASP A 286 -14.35 18.24 6.63
N THR A 287 -15.18 17.28 6.24
CA THR A 287 -15.86 16.35 7.15
C THR A 287 -15.42 14.91 6.90
N PRO A 288 -15.47 14.03 7.92
CA PRO A 288 -15.15 12.62 7.74
C PRO A 288 -16.00 11.98 6.63
N PRO A 289 -15.39 11.30 5.63
CA PRO A 289 -16.11 10.61 4.58
C PRO A 289 -16.78 9.34 5.14
N GLN A 290 -18.00 9.02 4.67
CA GLN A 290 -18.74 7.82 5.11
C GLN A 290 -18.35 6.57 4.31
N ASP A 291 -18.04 6.74 3.02
CA ASP A 291 -17.76 5.64 2.08
C ASP A 291 -16.31 5.69 1.61
N ALA A 292 -15.37 5.76 2.55
CA ALA A 292 -13.95 5.74 2.26
C ALA A 292 -13.38 4.32 2.35
N TYR A 293 -12.60 3.93 1.35
CA TYR A 293 -11.72 2.75 1.42
C TYR A 293 -10.58 2.98 2.41
N VAL A 294 -9.95 4.14 2.31
CA VAL A 294 -8.94 4.64 3.25
C VAL A 294 -9.14 6.15 3.40
N ALA A 295 -9.06 6.64 4.62
CA ALA A 295 -9.16 8.05 4.93
C ALA A 295 -8.13 8.42 6.00
N ALA A 296 -7.56 9.62 5.89
CA ALA A 296 -6.66 10.15 6.90
C ALA A 296 -6.84 11.66 7.05
N GLN A 297 -6.69 12.14 8.26
CA GLN A 297 -6.81 13.55 8.55
C GLN A 297 -5.46 14.25 8.47
N TYR A 298 -5.40 15.37 7.76
CA TYR A 298 -4.24 16.25 7.69
C TYR A 298 -4.69 17.71 7.65
N ASP A 299 -4.10 18.56 8.48
CA ASP A 299 -4.43 19.99 8.65
C ASP A 299 -5.95 20.28 8.70
N ARG A 300 -6.68 19.52 9.57
CA ARG A 300 -8.13 19.59 9.78
C ARG A 300 -8.99 19.15 8.61
N ARG A 301 -8.42 18.57 7.55
CA ARG A 301 -9.12 18.05 6.38
C ARG A 301 -8.93 16.56 6.26
N TRP A 302 -9.88 15.93 5.59
CA TRP A 302 -9.84 14.51 5.32
C TRP A 302 -9.40 14.29 3.88
N PHE A 303 -8.36 13.50 3.72
CA PHE A 303 -7.88 13.00 2.44
C PHE A 303 -8.25 11.53 2.35
N TRP A 304 -8.92 11.13 1.27
CA TRP A 304 -9.50 9.81 1.21
C TRP A 304 -9.59 9.27 -0.21
N ILE A 305 -9.67 7.94 -0.31
CA ILE A 305 -9.95 7.19 -1.54
C ILE A 305 -11.34 6.61 -1.41
N ALA A 306 -12.18 6.82 -2.42
CA ALA A 306 -13.56 6.31 -2.40
C ALA A 306 -13.57 4.77 -2.48
N ASP A 307 -14.45 4.12 -1.70
CA ASP A 307 -14.58 2.66 -1.73
C ASP A 307 -15.11 2.14 -3.08
N THR A 308 -15.80 2.97 -3.83
CA THR A 308 -16.29 2.68 -5.18
C THR A 308 -15.24 2.87 -6.28
N ASP A 309 -14.09 3.46 -5.99
CA ASP A 309 -13.00 3.67 -6.97
C ASP A 309 -12.04 2.48 -6.97
N ILE A 310 -12.40 1.43 -7.70
CA ILE A 310 -11.62 0.19 -7.80
C ILE A 310 -10.23 0.43 -8.37
N GLN A 311 -10.06 1.42 -9.27
CA GLN A 311 -8.77 1.73 -9.87
C GLN A 311 -7.81 2.32 -8.85
N SER A 312 -8.27 3.30 -8.08
CA SER A 312 -7.47 3.90 -6.99
C SER A 312 -7.16 2.88 -5.91
N LYS A 313 -8.09 2.01 -5.55
CA LYS A 313 -7.85 0.91 -4.59
C LYS A 313 -6.76 -0.03 -5.07
N TYR A 314 -6.82 -0.44 -6.34
CA TYR A 314 -5.81 -1.31 -6.94
C TYR A 314 -4.42 -0.65 -6.96
N THR A 315 -4.35 0.62 -7.39
CA THR A 315 -3.10 1.38 -7.41
C THR A 315 -2.52 1.57 -6.01
N PHE A 316 -3.37 1.89 -5.04
CA PHE A 316 -2.95 2.01 -3.64
C PHE A 316 -2.38 0.69 -3.11
N GLY A 317 -3.02 -0.44 -3.42
CA GLY A 317 -2.51 -1.78 -3.08
C GLY A 317 -1.13 -2.06 -3.70
N ILE A 318 -0.90 -1.66 -4.96
CA ILE A 318 0.43 -1.76 -5.59
C ILE A 318 1.46 -0.93 -4.82
N ILE A 319 1.13 0.31 -4.46
CA ILE A 319 2.04 1.19 -3.72
C ILE A 319 2.42 0.55 -2.38
N MET A 320 1.46 0.00 -1.64
CA MET A 320 1.71 -0.68 -0.36
C MET A 320 2.59 -1.91 -0.54
N LEU A 321 2.38 -2.69 -1.61
CA LEU A 321 3.25 -3.82 -1.94
C LEU A 321 4.68 -3.38 -2.27
N LEU A 322 4.84 -2.29 -3.03
CA LEU A 322 6.16 -1.73 -3.36
C LEU A 322 6.90 -1.24 -2.12
N PHE A 323 6.18 -0.65 -1.14
CA PHE A 323 6.77 -0.34 0.16
C PHE A 323 7.30 -1.58 0.85
N SER A 324 6.53 -2.66 0.89
CA SER A 324 6.96 -3.91 1.50
C SER A 324 8.20 -4.51 0.81
N ILE A 325 8.31 -4.38 -0.51
CA ILE A 325 9.49 -4.83 -1.25
C ILE A 325 10.71 -3.95 -0.95
N ALA A 326 10.51 -2.64 -0.82
CA ALA A 326 11.58 -1.70 -0.48
C ALA A 326 12.10 -1.88 0.96
N ASP A 327 11.25 -2.36 1.86
CA ASP A 327 11.54 -2.52 3.30
C ASP A 327 12.25 -3.85 3.65
N THR A 328 12.32 -4.82 2.74
CA THR A 328 12.89 -6.17 2.99
C THR A 328 14.39 -6.20 3.31
N GLY A 329 14.88 -5.33 4.18
CA GLY A 329 16.30 -5.23 4.54
C GLY A 329 16.59 -4.95 6.01
N VAL A 330 15.61 -4.86 6.89
CA VAL A 330 15.87 -4.79 8.33
C VAL A 330 15.91 -6.20 8.88
N THR A 331 17.12 -6.73 9.08
CA THR A 331 17.31 -7.84 10.03
C THR A 331 16.82 -7.32 11.37
N GLY A 332 15.68 -7.85 11.82
CA GLY A 332 15.04 -7.46 13.05
C GLY A 332 16.04 -7.37 14.19
N SER A 333 16.09 -6.23 14.84
CA SER A 333 16.66 -6.15 16.18
C SER A 333 15.89 -7.16 17.03
N ALA A 334 16.61 -7.99 17.76
CA ALA A 334 16.05 -9.02 18.63
C ALA A 334 14.93 -8.42 19.50
N PRO A 335 13.81 -9.12 19.71
CA PRO A 335 12.71 -8.62 20.48
C PRO A 335 13.20 -8.27 21.89
N VAL A 336 13.02 -7.02 22.30
CA VAL A 336 13.30 -6.59 23.67
C VAL A 336 12.18 -7.17 24.52
N VAL A 337 12.49 -8.24 25.25
CA VAL A 337 11.57 -8.80 26.24
C VAL A 337 11.58 -7.88 27.45
N THR A 338 10.56 -7.06 27.59
CA THR A 338 10.35 -6.28 28.82
C THR A 338 9.60 -7.16 29.81
N ILE A 339 10.29 -7.61 30.84
CA ILE A 339 9.68 -8.32 31.97
C ILE A 339 9.15 -7.22 32.90
N PRO A 340 7.84 -7.11 33.16
CA PRO A 340 7.34 -6.18 34.15
C PRO A 340 7.82 -6.64 35.51
N ALA A 341 8.62 -5.81 36.19
CA ALA A 341 8.92 -6.00 37.61
C ALA A 341 7.65 -5.69 38.40
N ASN A 342 6.99 -6.72 38.89
CA ASN A 342 5.93 -6.57 39.87
C ASN A 342 6.55 -6.02 41.17
N GLN A 343 6.13 -4.82 41.59
CA GLN A 343 6.14 -4.38 42.96
C GLN A 343 4.71 -4.45 43.48
#